data_3f9d21f561df22deccf7c36b08fd2a0a
#
_entry.id   3f9d21f561df22deccf7c36b08fd2a0a
#
_cell.length_a   1.000
_cell.length_b   1.000
_cell.length_c   1.000
_cell.angle_alpha   90.00
_cell.angle_beta   90.00
_cell.angle_gamma   90.00
#
_symmetry.space_group_name_H-M   'P 1'
#
loop_
_entity.id
_entity.type
_entity.pdbx_description
1 polymer ?
#
loop_
_entity_poly.entity_id
_entity_poly.type
_entity_poly.pdbx_seq_one_letter_code
_entity_poly.pdbx_strand_id
1 'polypeptide(L)'
;MXXNXEIKKFEKRIRLRKLAKEDYDAVVNLQKKCFPEMKTWTREQFDSLVTIFPEGQLCIVLNKNIIASCCSLIVDFDEYHETHTWRDITGQGYATTHDPHGDTLYGIEIMVDPEFRGHKLSRRLYNQRKKLARKLNLKRIILGGRIPAYHKYAAKMSARRYVEKVLDKIIYDPVLTAQLANGFVLKRLIADYLPSDEESKGYATFLEWINMDYMPGPAVELAPSYVRVCAVQYRMRMITNFDDFAEHCAYFVDVASEYKCDFIVFPEMFTTQLLSFLHIKRPAKAMRALSDFTPRYLELFTTLAIKYNINIIGGTHLTIENDDLYNVSYHFSRNGAIGKQYKIHITPGERRWWGVKPGSKIEVFDTDKGKVAILVCYDIEFPELARIAVRKGANILFVPFNTDERRAYMRIRYCAHARCIENGIYVVIAGCVGNLPAVTNLDIHYAQSAILTPSDIPFQRDGIAAECAPNIETVIFQDLDLKLLKKHREEGSVLTWLDRRSDLYKISYKEEEKDDTF
;
A
#
# COMPACT_ATOMS: atom_id res chain seq x y z
N MET A 1 27.67 -41.40 -24.47
CA MET A 1 28.75 -41.13 -23.47
C MET A 1 29.48 -39.80 -23.68
N UNK A 2 29.65 -39.26 -24.75
CA UNK A 2 30.38 -38.14 -25.01
C UNK A 2 29.71 -36.93 -24.52
N UNK A 3 28.67 -36.81 -24.69
CA UNK A 3 27.91 -35.78 -24.33
C UNK A 3 27.92 -35.50 -22.92
N ASN A 4 27.75 -36.55 -22.24
CA ASN A 4 27.83 -36.49 -20.78
C ASN A 4 29.20 -36.02 -20.21
N UNK A 5 30.04 -36.22 -20.90
CA UNK A 5 31.33 -35.87 -20.54
C UNK A 5 31.62 -34.43 -20.79
N GLU A 6 31.15 -33.98 -21.79
CA GLU A 6 31.30 -32.56 -22.12
C GLU A 6 30.47 -31.71 -21.15
N ILE A 7 29.28 -32.14 -20.86
CA ILE A 7 28.38 -31.48 -19.87
C ILE A 7 29.11 -31.42 -18.50
N LYS A 8 29.68 -32.50 -18.04
CA LYS A 8 30.42 -32.54 -16.76
C LYS A 8 31.63 -31.60 -16.74
N LYS A 9 32.37 -31.51 -17.87
CA LYS A 9 33.49 -30.56 -18.01
C LYS A 9 32.99 -29.11 -17.99
N PHE A 10 31.89 -28.84 -18.67
CA PHE A 10 31.24 -27.52 -18.68
C PHE A 10 30.76 -27.15 -17.26
N GLU A 11 30.15 -28.09 -16.56
CA GLU A 11 29.65 -27.88 -15.19
C GLU A 11 30.77 -27.51 -14.21
N LYS A 12 31.96 -28.02 -14.38
CA LYS A 12 33.11 -27.69 -13.51
C LYS A 12 33.66 -26.28 -13.76
N ARG A 13 33.33 -25.68 -14.91
CA ARG A 13 33.84 -24.35 -15.31
C ARG A 13 32.89 -23.22 -14.96
N ILE A 14 31.63 -23.53 -14.70
CA ILE A 14 30.65 -22.49 -14.37
C ILE A 14 30.61 -22.26 -12.88
N ARG A 15 30.39 -21.01 -12.49
CA ARG A 15 30.21 -20.60 -11.09
C ARG A 15 28.90 -19.85 -10.93
N LEU A 16 28.14 -20.17 -9.89
CA LEU A 16 26.94 -19.47 -9.53
C LEU A 16 27.27 -18.51 -8.38
N ARG A 17 26.86 -17.25 -8.53
CA ARG A 17 27.07 -16.23 -7.49
C ARG A 17 25.97 -15.18 -7.54
N LYS A 18 25.97 -14.31 -6.55
CA LYS A 18 25.09 -13.13 -6.52
C LYS A 18 25.55 -12.12 -7.57
N LEU A 19 24.60 -11.36 -8.10
CA LEU A 19 24.88 -10.17 -8.91
C LEU A 19 25.40 -9.05 -8.01
N ALA A 20 26.27 -8.22 -8.57
CA ALA A 20 26.83 -7.03 -7.93
C ALA A 20 26.62 -5.83 -8.86
N LYS A 21 26.71 -4.62 -8.33
CA LYS A 21 26.49 -3.38 -9.11
C LYS A 21 27.39 -3.30 -10.35
N GLU A 22 28.59 -3.85 -10.25
CA GLU A 22 29.60 -3.88 -11.35
C GLU A 22 29.16 -4.77 -12.53
N ASP A 23 28.18 -5.64 -12.32
CA ASP A 23 27.69 -6.56 -13.36
C ASP A 23 26.70 -5.91 -14.33
N TYR A 24 26.31 -4.66 -14.11
CA TYR A 24 25.26 -3.98 -14.87
C TYR A 24 25.44 -4.14 -16.39
N ASP A 25 26.60 -3.76 -16.92
CA ASP A 25 26.84 -3.80 -18.37
C ASP A 25 26.74 -5.23 -18.92
N ALA A 26 27.24 -6.21 -18.17
CA ALA A 26 27.17 -7.62 -18.58
C ALA A 26 25.73 -8.12 -18.59
N VAL A 27 24.90 -7.72 -17.60
CA VAL A 27 23.49 -8.09 -17.52
C VAL A 27 22.68 -7.42 -18.63
N VAL A 28 22.91 -6.13 -18.90
CA VAL A 28 22.25 -5.42 -20.00
C VAL A 28 22.59 -6.06 -21.35
N ASN A 29 23.85 -6.45 -21.56
CA ASN A 29 24.26 -7.15 -22.78
C ASN A 29 23.55 -8.51 -22.91
N LEU A 30 23.40 -9.23 -21.80
CA LEU A 30 22.66 -10.49 -21.77
C LEU A 30 21.17 -10.26 -22.08
N GLN A 31 20.56 -9.19 -21.53
CA GLN A 31 19.16 -8.81 -21.83
C GLN A 31 18.97 -8.56 -23.33
N LYS A 32 19.84 -7.78 -23.95
CA LYS A 32 19.76 -7.48 -25.39
C LYS A 32 19.81 -8.75 -26.25
N LYS A 33 20.61 -9.74 -25.84
CA LYS A 33 20.64 -11.04 -26.51
C LYS A 33 19.36 -11.88 -26.32
N CYS A 34 18.81 -11.82 -25.09
CA CYS A 34 17.66 -12.65 -24.73
C CYS A 34 16.32 -12.02 -25.14
N PHE A 35 16.24 -10.69 -25.11
CA PHE A 35 15.00 -9.93 -25.32
C PHE A 35 15.27 -8.71 -26.22
N PRO A 36 15.62 -8.91 -27.49
CA PRO A 36 16.09 -7.82 -28.36
C PRO A 36 15.08 -6.69 -28.59
N GLU A 37 13.79 -6.98 -28.45
CA GLU A 37 12.71 -6.00 -28.67
C GLU A 37 12.22 -5.33 -27.37
N MET A 38 12.80 -5.68 -26.24
CA MET A 38 12.36 -5.17 -24.93
C MET A 38 13.37 -4.16 -24.35
N LYS A 39 12.86 -3.22 -23.57
CA LYS A 39 13.70 -2.26 -22.84
C LYS A 39 14.55 -3.00 -21.82
N THR A 40 15.84 -2.66 -21.76
CA THR A 40 16.75 -3.21 -20.76
C THR A 40 16.60 -2.47 -19.43
N TRP A 41 17.10 -3.09 -18.36
CA TRP A 41 17.20 -2.43 -17.05
C TRP A 41 17.95 -1.10 -17.19
N THR A 42 17.45 -0.05 -16.51
CA THR A 42 18.26 1.15 -16.30
C THR A 42 19.28 0.86 -15.19
N ARG A 43 20.30 1.70 -15.11
CA ARG A 43 21.32 1.58 -14.07
C ARG A 43 20.68 1.67 -12.68
N GLU A 44 19.74 2.61 -12.51
CA GLU A 44 19.07 2.85 -11.24
C GLU A 44 18.19 1.66 -10.83
N GLN A 45 17.46 1.06 -11.77
CA GLN A 45 16.66 -0.14 -11.49
C GLN A 45 17.55 -1.31 -11.06
N PHE A 46 18.62 -1.54 -11.80
CA PHE A 46 19.56 -2.62 -11.50
C PHE A 46 20.21 -2.44 -10.13
N ASP A 47 20.73 -1.23 -9.85
CA ASP A 47 21.36 -0.90 -8.57
C ASP A 47 20.38 -1.09 -7.41
N SER A 48 19.12 -0.70 -7.61
CA SER A 48 18.04 -0.91 -6.61
C SER A 48 17.84 -2.40 -6.32
N LEU A 49 17.67 -3.21 -7.37
CA LEU A 49 17.48 -4.68 -7.24
C LEU A 49 18.60 -5.33 -6.41
N VAL A 50 19.87 -5.06 -6.78
CA VAL A 50 21.00 -5.72 -6.10
C VAL A 50 21.21 -5.18 -4.67
N THR A 51 20.71 -3.97 -4.38
CA THR A 51 20.81 -3.38 -3.04
C THR A 51 19.70 -3.87 -2.12
N ILE A 52 18.46 -3.91 -2.61
CA ILE A 52 17.28 -4.22 -1.79
C ILE A 52 17.27 -5.70 -1.39
N PHE A 53 17.52 -6.61 -2.33
CA PHE A 53 17.47 -8.05 -2.04
C PHE A 53 18.59 -8.79 -2.78
N PRO A 54 19.84 -8.65 -2.33
CA PRO A 54 20.98 -9.28 -3.04
C PRO A 54 20.91 -10.80 -3.13
N GLU A 55 20.27 -11.48 -2.18
CA GLU A 55 20.12 -12.94 -2.17
C GLU A 55 19.27 -13.45 -3.34
N GLY A 56 18.37 -12.62 -3.82
CA GLY A 56 17.43 -12.97 -4.91
C GLY A 56 17.99 -12.69 -6.31
N GLN A 57 19.16 -12.04 -6.41
CA GLN A 57 19.76 -11.61 -7.68
C GLN A 57 20.96 -12.50 -7.96
N LEU A 58 20.81 -13.45 -8.89
CA LEU A 58 21.80 -14.51 -9.10
C LEU A 58 22.28 -14.54 -10.55
N CYS A 59 23.53 -14.96 -10.75
CA CYS A 59 24.05 -15.20 -12.09
C CYS A 59 24.92 -16.46 -12.14
N ILE A 60 25.08 -16.98 -13.36
CA ILE A 60 26.00 -18.05 -13.67
C ILE A 60 27.11 -17.45 -14.57
N VAL A 61 28.33 -17.65 -14.16
CA VAL A 61 29.54 -17.09 -14.82
C VAL A 61 30.35 -18.23 -15.43
N LEU A 62 30.79 -18.03 -16.66
CA LEU A 62 31.76 -18.91 -17.35
C LEU A 62 32.93 -18.03 -17.85
N ASN A 63 34.14 -18.33 -17.41
CA ASN A 63 35.34 -17.59 -17.82
C ASN A 63 35.16 -16.06 -17.67
N LYS A 64 34.64 -15.62 -16.53
CA LYS A 64 34.34 -14.20 -16.17
C LYS A 64 33.12 -13.61 -16.88
N ASN A 65 32.52 -14.26 -17.86
CA ASN A 65 31.35 -13.75 -18.57
C ASN A 65 30.05 -14.28 -17.92
N ILE A 66 29.08 -13.42 -17.75
CA ILE A 66 27.75 -13.82 -17.26
C ILE A 66 27.00 -14.43 -18.43
N ILE A 67 26.62 -15.71 -18.30
CA ILE A 67 25.93 -16.48 -19.35
C ILE A 67 24.50 -16.80 -18.98
N ALA A 68 24.09 -16.54 -17.73
CA ALA A 68 22.71 -16.67 -17.30
C ALA A 68 22.51 -15.85 -16.03
N SER A 69 21.30 -15.36 -15.82
CA SER A 69 20.94 -14.64 -14.59
C SER A 69 19.46 -14.80 -14.26
N CYS A 70 19.10 -14.52 -13.01
CA CYS A 70 17.72 -14.41 -12.60
C CYS A 70 17.59 -13.42 -11.46
N CYS A 71 16.45 -12.73 -11.44
CA CYS A 71 16.10 -11.75 -10.43
C CYS A 71 14.82 -12.15 -9.72
N SER A 72 14.74 -11.88 -8.42
CA SER A 72 13.59 -12.22 -7.59
C SER A 72 13.40 -11.17 -6.50
N LEU A 73 12.21 -11.14 -5.93
CA LEU A 73 11.92 -10.35 -4.72
C LEU A 73 11.00 -11.17 -3.82
N ILE A 74 10.88 -10.77 -2.57
CA ILE A 74 9.92 -11.37 -1.64
C ILE A 74 8.74 -10.43 -1.54
N VAL A 75 7.53 -10.97 -1.57
CA VAL A 75 6.30 -10.20 -1.41
C VAL A 75 5.35 -10.93 -0.46
N ASP A 76 4.48 -10.19 0.20
CA ASP A 76 3.24 -10.75 0.72
C ASP A 76 2.29 -10.79 -0.48
N PHE A 77 2.15 -11.96 -1.09
CA PHE A 77 1.39 -12.08 -2.35
C PHE A 77 -0.10 -11.82 -2.15
N ASP A 78 -0.57 -11.91 -0.91
CA ASP A 78 -1.96 -11.61 -0.61
C ASP A 78 -2.31 -10.13 -0.81
N GLU A 79 -1.29 -9.25 -0.89
CA GLU A 79 -1.47 -7.84 -1.25
C GLU A 79 -1.70 -7.63 -2.75
N TYR A 80 -1.44 -8.65 -3.58
CA TYR A 80 -1.54 -8.56 -5.04
C TYR A 80 -2.64 -9.47 -5.56
N HIS A 81 -3.26 -9.05 -6.66
CA HIS A 81 -4.21 -9.90 -7.38
C HIS A 81 -3.46 -10.91 -8.25
N GLU A 82 -4.10 -12.05 -8.48
CA GLU A 82 -3.60 -13.02 -9.45
C GLU A 82 -3.56 -12.45 -10.89
N THR A 83 -4.12 -11.25 -11.10
CA THR A 83 -4.11 -10.52 -12.38
C THR A 83 -3.23 -9.26 -12.32
N HIS A 84 -2.24 -9.22 -11.42
CA HIS A 84 -1.29 -8.12 -11.31
C HIS A 84 -0.43 -7.95 -12.56
N THR A 85 0.14 -6.75 -12.76
CA THR A 85 1.11 -6.53 -13.85
C THR A 85 2.55 -6.68 -13.33
N TRP A 86 3.48 -6.85 -14.26
CA TRP A 86 4.92 -6.87 -13.93
C TRP A 86 5.34 -5.58 -13.23
N ARG A 87 4.84 -4.43 -13.73
CA ARG A 87 5.14 -3.11 -13.13
C ARG A 87 4.66 -3.02 -11.68
N ASP A 88 3.44 -3.46 -11.43
CA ASP A 88 2.86 -3.39 -10.07
C ASP A 88 3.69 -4.17 -9.07
N ILE A 89 3.98 -5.44 -9.40
CA ILE A 89 4.61 -6.32 -8.43
C ILE A 89 6.11 -6.05 -8.25
N THR A 90 6.75 -5.40 -9.23
CA THR A 90 8.18 -5.07 -9.13
C THR A 90 8.44 -3.64 -8.66
N GLY A 91 7.40 -2.83 -8.42
CA GLY A 91 7.57 -1.41 -8.17
C GLY A 91 8.27 -0.75 -9.37
N GLN A 92 7.73 -1.00 -10.57
CA GLN A 92 8.26 -0.50 -11.84
C GLN A 92 9.72 -0.91 -12.12
N GLY A 93 10.10 -2.08 -11.62
CA GLY A 93 11.45 -2.61 -11.81
C GLY A 93 12.46 -2.20 -10.75
N TYR A 94 12.06 -1.37 -9.78
CA TYR A 94 12.97 -0.91 -8.71
C TYR A 94 12.99 -1.83 -7.50
N ALA A 95 12.16 -2.89 -7.48
CA ALA A 95 12.00 -3.81 -6.35
C ALA A 95 11.53 -3.13 -5.06
N THR A 96 10.91 -1.95 -5.17
CA THR A 96 10.41 -1.20 -4.00
C THR A 96 9.27 -1.90 -3.27
N THR A 97 8.68 -2.90 -3.91
CA THR A 97 7.63 -3.77 -3.34
C THR A 97 8.21 -4.93 -2.51
N HIS A 98 9.55 -5.05 -2.44
CA HIS A 98 10.17 -6.12 -1.66
C HIS A 98 9.79 -6.02 -0.19
N ASP A 99 9.22 -7.12 0.35
CA ASP A 99 8.85 -7.23 1.77
C ASP A 99 9.60 -8.42 2.39
N PRO A 100 10.62 -8.16 3.23
CA PRO A 100 11.37 -9.25 3.89
C PRO A 100 10.50 -10.16 4.75
N HIS A 101 9.29 -9.73 5.13
CA HIS A 101 8.36 -10.51 5.95
C HIS A 101 7.28 -11.21 5.10
N GLY A 102 7.33 -11.05 3.80
CA GLY A 102 6.41 -11.72 2.88
C GLY A 102 6.59 -13.24 2.87
N ASP A 103 5.60 -13.94 2.36
CA ASP A 103 5.59 -15.40 2.34
C ASP A 103 5.95 -16.01 0.98
N THR A 104 6.12 -15.17 -0.05
CA THR A 104 6.25 -15.62 -1.44
C THR A 104 7.51 -15.07 -2.09
N LEU A 105 8.30 -15.94 -2.73
CA LEU A 105 9.39 -15.50 -3.61
C LEU A 105 8.80 -15.28 -5.01
N TYR A 106 8.88 -14.05 -5.50
CA TYR A 106 8.39 -13.72 -6.84
C TYR A 106 9.57 -13.64 -7.82
N GLY A 107 9.50 -14.44 -8.88
CA GLY A 107 10.54 -14.43 -9.93
C GLY A 107 10.26 -13.35 -10.96
N ILE A 108 11.11 -12.32 -10.97
CA ILE A 108 10.97 -11.15 -11.84
C ILE A 108 11.42 -11.47 -13.27
N GLU A 109 12.56 -12.14 -13.40
CA GLU A 109 13.21 -12.38 -14.69
C GLU A 109 14.09 -13.61 -14.60
N ILE A 110 14.27 -14.29 -15.73
CA ILE A 110 15.31 -15.34 -15.90
C ILE A 110 15.81 -15.26 -17.33
N MET A 111 17.12 -15.27 -17.48
CA MET A 111 17.79 -15.18 -18.78
C MET A 111 18.86 -16.25 -18.91
N VAL A 112 18.97 -16.81 -20.12
CA VAL A 112 20.06 -17.71 -20.51
C VAL A 112 20.53 -17.27 -21.89
N ASP A 113 21.81 -16.95 -22.01
CA ASP A 113 22.46 -16.55 -23.27
C ASP A 113 22.07 -17.60 -24.34
N PRO A 114 21.54 -17.18 -25.50
CA PRO A 114 21.13 -18.10 -26.57
C PRO A 114 22.20 -19.14 -26.95
N GLU A 115 23.50 -18.77 -26.91
CA GLU A 115 24.61 -19.68 -27.24
C GLU A 115 24.76 -20.82 -26.22
N PHE A 116 24.23 -20.66 -25.01
CA PHE A 116 24.34 -21.64 -23.92
C PHE A 116 23.01 -22.32 -23.59
N ARG A 117 21.98 -22.12 -24.41
CA ARG A 117 20.71 -22.84 -24.23
C ARG A 117 20.95 -24.35 -24.44
N GLY A 118 20.16 -25.19 -23.81
CA GLY A 118 20.38 -26.64 -23.83
C GLY A 118 21.28 -27.17 -22.75
N HIS A 119 22.08 -26.31 -22.07
CA HIS A 119 23.01 -26.70 -21.00
C HIS A 119 22.39 -26.73 -19.61
N LYS A 120 21.05 -26.72 -19.52
CA LYS A 120 20.26 -26.81 -18.26
C LYS A 120 20.53 -25.66 -17.29
N LEU A 121 20.99 -24.50 -17.79
CA LEU A 121 21.29 -23.33 -16.93
C LEU A 121 20.04 -22.79 -16.23
N SER A 122 18.91 -22.71 -16.95
CA SER A 122 17.64 -22.28 -16.34
C SER A 122 17.22 -23.21 -15.18
N ARG A 123 17.40 -24.53 -15.35
CA ARG A 123 17.13 -25.50 -14.28
C ARG A 123 17.97 -25.20 -13.03
N ARG A 124 19.25 -24.85 -13.22
CA ARG A 124 20.13 -24.49 -12.10
C ARG A 124 19.64 -23.26 -11.37
N LEU A 125 19.21 -22.24 -12.12
CA LEU A 125 18.66 -21.00 -11.53
C LEU A 125 17.35 -21.28 -10.80
N TYR A 126 16.43 -22.07 -11.38
CA TYR A 126 15.20 -22.47 -10.69
C TYR A 126 15.51 -23.25 -9.42
N ASN A 127 16.47 -24.16 -9.46
CA ASN A 127 16.86 -24.92 -8.27
C ASN A 127 17.43 -24.00 -7.19
N GLN A 128 18.17 -22.94 -7.55
CA GLN A 128 18.67 -21.99 -6.57
C GLN A 128 17.54 -21.13 -5.98
N ARG A 129 16.57 -20.72 -6.80
CA ARG A 129 15.36 -20.06 -6.28
C ARG A 129 14.63 -20.96 -5.27
N LYS A 130 14.50 -22.25 -5.57
CA LYS A 130 13.86 -23.21 -4.64
C LYS A 130 14.67 -23.37 -3.36
N LYS A 131 16.00 -23.46 -3.46
CA LYS A 131 16.88 -23.50 -2.28
C LYS A 131 16.73 -22.24 -1.44
N LEU A 132 16.68 -21.08 -2.10
CA LEU A 132 16.48 -19.79 -1.42
C LEU A 132 15.13 -19.75 -0.71
N ALA A 133 14.06 -20.17 -1.38
CA ALA A 133 12.72 -20.23 -0.79
C ALA A 133 12.69 -21.15 0.45
N ARG A 134 13.34 -22.31 0.36
CA ARG A 134 13.45 -23.22 1.53
C ARG A 134 14.26 -22.59 2.65
N LYS A 135 15.42 -22.01 2.32
CA LYS A 135 16.32 -21.37 3.31
C LYS A 135 15.62 -20.25 4.08
N LEU A 136 14.79 -19.47 3.37
CA LEU A 136 14.05 -18.35 3.96
C LEU A 136 12.67 -18.76 4.48
N ASN A 137 12.37 -20.06 4.43
CA ASN A 137 11.08 -20.63 4.86
C ASN A 137 9.89 -19.92 4.20
N LEU A 138 9.98 -19.68 2.88
CA LEU A 138 8.88 -19.09 2.12
C LEU A 138 7.91 -20.18 1.66
N LYS A 139 6.63 -19.86 1.65
CA LYS A 139 5.52 -20.77 1.35
C LYS A 139 5.55 -21.26 -0.11
N ARG A 140 5.96 -20.39 -1.05
CA ARG A 140 5.86 -20.69 -2.47
C ARG A 140 6.78 -19.80 -3.31
N ILE A 141 6.92 -20.17 -4.59
CA ILE A 141 7.50 -19.31 -5.63
C ILE A 141 6.41 -19.04 -6.67
N ILE A 142 6.25 -17.78 -7.07
CA ILE A 142 5.32 -17.39 -8.13
C ILE A 142 6.12 -16.78 -9.29
N LEU A 143 5.66 -17.06 -10.52
CA LEU A 143 6.24 -16.54 -11.76
C LEU A 143 5.12 -15.97 -12.64
N GLY A 144 5.37 -14.80 -13.24
CA GLY A 144 4.63 -14.34 -14.40
C GLY A 144 5.40 -14.80 -15.65
N GLY A 145 5.09 -15.99 -16.16
CA GLY A 145 5.85 -16.62 -17.24
C GLY A 145 5.47 -16.09 -18.63
N ARG A 146 6.47 -15.67 -19.42
CA ARG A 146 6.26 -15.31 -20.83
C ARG A 146 5.84 -16.55 -21.64
N ILE A 147 5.17 -16.31 -22.77
CA ILE A 147 4.85 -17.35 -23.76
C ILE A 147 5.37 -16.90 -25.15
N PRO A 148 6.71 -16.77 -25.29
CA PRO A 148 7.26 -16.07 -26.47
C PRO A 148 6.97 -16.73 -27.83
N ALA A 149 6.73 -18.02 -27.88
CA ALA A 149 6.39 -18.65 -29.17
C ALA A 149 4.92 -18.38 -29.59
N TYR A 150 4.10 -17.76 -28.71
CA TYR A 150 2.70 -17.48 -29.02
C TYR A 150 2.53 -16.58 -30.24
N HIS A 151 3.42 -15.64 -30.50
CA HIS A 151 3.32 -14.76 -31.68
C HIS A 151 3.15 -15.55 -33.00
N LYS A 152 3.73 -16.75 -33.09
CA LYS A 152 3.65 -17.60 -34.26
C LYS A 152 2.24 -18.21 -34.45
N TYR A 153 1.44 -18.21 -33.41
CA TYR A 153 0.14 -18.87 -33.38
C TYR A 153 -1.02 -17.90 -33.16
N ALA A 154 -0.74 -16.65 -32.81
CA ALA A 154 -1.74 -15.66 -32.40
C ALA A 154 -2.82 -15.41 -33.50
N ALA A 155 -2.43 -15.52 -34.77
CA ALA A 155 -3.39 -15.38 -35.88
C ALA A 155 -4.32 -16.62 -36.04
N LYS A 156 -3.98 -17.75 -35.42
CA LYS A 156 -4.68 -19.03 -35.61
C LYS A 156 -5.44 -19.50 -34.37
N MET A 157 -5.07 -19.00 -33.19
CA MET A 157 -5.72 -19.43 -31.94
C MET A 157 -5.52 -18.43 -30.80
N SER A 158 -6.44 -18.44 -29.84
CA SER A 158 -6.34 -17.60 -28.67
C SER A 158 -5.17 -18.02 -27.76
N ALA A 159 -4.69 -17.11 -26.92
CA ALA A 159 -3.62 -17.39 -25.96
C ALA A 159 -3.99 -18.56 -25.03
N ARG A 160 -5.25 -18.63 -24.61
CA ARG A 160 -5.76 -19.74 -23.78
C ARG A 160 -5.60 -21.08 -24.50
N ARG A 161 -6.05 -21.17 -25.74
CA ARG A 161 -5.96 -22.40 -26.57
C ARG A 161 -4.50 -22.79 -26.81
N TYR A 162 -3.63 -21.78 -27.02
CA TYR A 162 -2.20 -22.01 -27.18
C TYR A 162 -1.61 -22.66 -25.92
N VAL A 163 -1.89 -22.07 -24.74
CA VAL A 163 -1.38 -22.58 -23.46
C VAL A 163 -1.87 -24.01 -23.21
N GLU A 164 -3.15 -24.30 -23.48
CA GLU A 164 -3.70 -25.67 -23.37
C GLU A 164 -2.88 -26.65 -24.22
N LYS A 165 -2.57 -26.27 -25.47
CA LYS A 165 -1.77 -27.13 -26.38
C LYS A 165 -0.33 -27.33 -25.88
N VAL A 166 0.25 -26.33 -25.17
CA VAL A 166 1.58 -26.50 -24.57
C VAL A 166 1.49 -27.48 -23.38
N LEU A 167 0.44 -27.37 -22.56
CA LEU A 167 0.20 -28.31 -21.45
C LEU A 167 0.04 -29.75 -21.95
N ASP A 168 -0.66 -29.92 -23.08
CA ASP A 168 -0.90 -31.22 -23.74
C ASP A 168 0.34 -31.72 -24.50
N LYS A 169 1.45 -30.95 -24.48
CA LYS A 169 2.71 -31.27 -25.20
C LYS A 169 2.55 -31.34 -26.73
N ILE A 170 1.52 -30.71 -27.27
CA ILE A 170 1.27 -30.60 -28.73
C ILE A 170 2.14 -29.48 -29.31
N ILE A 171 2.32 -28.39 -28.56
CA ILE A 171 3.15 -27.26 -28.94
C ILE A 171 4.29 -27.13 -27.92
N TYR A 172 5.48 -26.80 -28.41
CA TYR A 172 6.63 -26.48 -27.56
C TYR A 172 6.75 -24.96 -27.42
N ASP A 173 6.71 -24.47 -26.17
CA ASP A 173 7.05 -23.08 -25.85
C ASP A 173 8.32 -23.09 -25.02
N PRO A 174 9.39 -22.37 -25.42
CA PRO A 174 10.68 -22.50 -24.74
C PRO A 174 10.67 -22.05 -23.28
N VAL A 175 9.77 -21.14 -22.89
CA VAL A 175 9.68 -20.64 -21.51
C VAL A 175 8.69 -21.49 -20.71
N LEU A 176 7.44 -21.55 -21.15
CA LEU A 176 6.41 -22.29 -20.41
C LEU A 176 6.78 -23.77 -20.25
N THR A 177 7.25 -24.42 -21.32
CA THR A 177 7.68 -25.83 -21.24
C THR A 177 8.78 -26.02 -20.21
N ALA A 178 9.77 -25.10 -20.16
CA ALA A 178 10.86 -25.19 -19.20
C ALA A 178 10.33 -25.00 -17.75
N GLN A 179 9.39 -24.09 -17.54
CA GLN A 179 8.80 -23.84 -16.22
C GLN A 179 8.04 -25.06 -15.71
N LEU A 180 7.20 -25.65 -16.56
CA LEU A 180 6.45 -26.88 -16.24
C LEU A 180 7.44 -28.04 -15.94
N ALA A 181 8.50 -28.18 -16.73
CA ALA A 181 9.53 -29.22 -16.54
C ALA A 181 10.34 -29.01 -15.24
N ASN A 182 10.29 -27.81 -14.67
CA ASN A 182 10.91 -27.51 -13.38
C ASN A 182 9.91 -27.55 -12.21
N GLY A 183 8.72 -28.15 -12.44
CA GLY A 183 7.77 -28.42 -11.39
C GLY A 183 6.89 -27.24 -10.98
N PHE A 184 6.81 -26.22 -11.84
CA PHE A 184 5.83 -25.16 -11.64
C PHE A 184 4.48 -25.60 -12.21
N VAL A 185 3.40 -25.23 -11.54
CA VAL A 185 2.03 -25.58 -11.90
C VAL A 185 1.34 -24.32 -12.44
N LEU A 186 0.73 -24.42 -13.59
CA LEU A 186 -0.04 -23.34 -14.18
C LEU A 186 -1.34 -23.14 -13.39
N LYS A 187 -1.59 -21.92 -12.95
CA LYS A 187 -2.81 -21.54 -12.24
C LYS A 187 -3.79 -20.81 -13.19
N ARG A 188 -3.27 -19.87 -13.98
CA ARG A 188 -4.11 -19.11 -14.93
C ARG A 188 -3.26 -18.38 -15.98
N LEU A 189 -3.94 -17.83 -16.97
CA LEU A 189 -3.38 -16.92 -17.97
C LEU A 189 -3.70 -15.48 -17.54
N ILE A 190 -2.72 -14.58 -17.61
CA ILE A 190 -2.87 -13.15 -17.29
C ILE A 190 -2.77 -12.35 -18.60
N ALA A 191 -3.77 -11.51 -18.85
CA ALA A 191 -3.72 -10.55 -19.96
C ALA A 191 -3.04 -9.25 -19.47
N ASP A 192 -2.39 -8.56 -20.39
CA ASP A 192 -1.75 -7.25 -20.14
C ASP A 192 -0.74 -7.26 -18.99
N TYR A 193 -0.12 -8.40 -18.74
CA TYR A 193 0.91 -8.54 -17.72
C TYR A 193 2.15 -7.69 -18.04
N LEU A 194 2.59 -7.74 -19.28
CA LEU A 194 3.72 -6.96 -19.78
C LEU A 194 3.39 -6.53 -21.22
N PRO A 195 2.66 -5.40 -21.37
CA PRO A 195 2.16 -4.98 -22.69
C PRO A 195 3.24 -4.77 -23.76
N SER A 196 4.48 -4.47 -23.34
CA SER A 196 5.62 -4.31 -24.26
C SER A 196 6.16 -5.63 -24.81
N ASP A 197 5.68 -6.79 -24.33
CA ASP A 197 6.13 -8.11 -24.79
C ASP A 197 5.35 -8.52 -26.04
N GLU A 198 5.85 -8.14 -27.21
CA GLU A 198 5.23 -8.45 -28.51
C GLU A 198 5.20 -9.96 -28.83
N GLU A 199 6.19 -10.71 -28.37
CA GLU A 199 6.24 -12.16 -28.58
C GLU A 199 5.12 -12.89 -27.85
N SER A 200 4.81 -12.47 -26.63
CA SER A 200 3.73 -13.04 -25.83
C SER A 200 2.39 -12.30 -26.03
N LYS A 201 2.38 -11.24 -26.85
CA LYS A 201 1.20 -10.37 -27.07
C LYS A 201 0.65 -9.82 -25.74
N GLY A 202 1.55 -9.48 -24.82
CA GLY A 202 1.20 -8.94 -23.50
C GLY A 202 0.76 -9.99 -22.49
N TYR A 203 0.55 -11.23 -22.89
CA TYR A 203 0.10 -12.30 -21.97
C TYR A 203 1.23 -12.89 -21.16
N ALA A 204 0.88 -13.37 -19.95
CA ALA A 204 1.77 -14.21 -19.15
C ALA A 204 1.00 -15.36 -18.53
N THR A 205 1.70 -16.42 -18.22
CA THR A 205 1.16 -17.54 -17.45
C THR A 205 1.51 -17.34 -15.97
N PHE A 206 0.49 -17.39 -15.13
CA PHE A 206 0.66 -17.38 -13.67
C PHE A 206 1.01 -18.79 -13.22
N LEU A 207 2.23 -18.97 -12.73
CA LEU A 207 2.75 -20.28 -12.34
C LEU A 207 3.18 -20.26 -10.88
N GLU A 208 2.95 -21.37 -10.21
CA GLU A 208 3.26 -21.54 -8.78
C GLU A 208 4.06 -22.81 -8.53
N TRP A 209 5.05 -22.71 -7.66
CA TRP A 209 5.72 -23.85 -7.06
C TRP A 209 5.54 -23.75 -5.55
N ILE A 210 5.00 -24.80 -4.93
CA ILE A 210 4.75 -24.85 -3.47
C ILE A 210 5.97 -25.45 -2.79
N ASN A 211 6.43 -24.82 -1.72
CA ASN A 211 7.51 -25.32 -0.89
C ASN A 211 6.94 -26.36 0.09
N MET A 212 7.11 -27.64 -0.23
CA MET A 212 6.61 -28.73 0.61
C MET A 212 7.36 -28.83 1.95
N ASP A 213 8.53 -28.17 2.06
CA ASP A 213 9.29 -28.12 3.31
C ASP A 213 8.92 -26.88 4.14
N TYR A 214 7.97 -26.06 3.65
CA TYR A 214 7.50 -24.88 4.37
C TYR A 214 6.93 -25.34 5.72
N MET A 215 7.59 -24.91 6.75
CA MET A 215 7.04 -25.05 8.10
C MET A 215 6.42 -23.69 8.41
N PRO A 216 5.10 -23.60 8.44
CA PRO A 216 4.53 -22.44 9.12
C PRO A 216 5.28 -22.45 10.44
N GLY A 217 6.06 -21.44 10.66
CA GLY A 217 6.75 -21.25 11.93
C GLY A 217 5.72 -21.58 13.00
N PRO A 218 6.09 -22.07 14.20
CA PRO A 218 5.11 -22.16 15.26
C PRO A 218 4.34 -20.89 15.03
N ALA A 219 3.03 -21.02 14.85
CA ALA A 219 2.25 -19.83 14.79
C ALA A 219 2.86 -19.00 15.92
N VAL A 220 3.88 -18.20 15.59
CA VAL A 220 4.12 -17.10 16.44
C VAL A 220 2.69 -16.63 16.50
N GLU A 221 2.07 -16.89 17.63
CA GLU A 221 0.95 -16.07 17.98
C GLU A 221 1.54 -14.69 17.79
N LEU A 222 1.51 -14.26 16.58
CA LEU A 222 1.77 -12.89 16.21
C LEU A 222 0.84 -12.23 17.19
N ALA A 223 1.44 -11.72 18.23
CA ALA A 223 0.73 -11.02 19.29
C ALA A 223 -0.41 -10.36 18.58
N PRO A 224 -1.64 -10.64 18.98
CA PRO A 224 -2.78 -10.33 18.14
C PRO A 224 -2.51 -8.96 17.56
N SER A 225 -2.50 -8.83 16.25
CA SER A 225 -2.17 -7.57 15.60
C SER A 225 -3.33 -6.61 15.85
N TYR A 226 -3.73 -6.57 17.14
CA TYR A 226 -4.72 -5.65 17.65
C TYR A 226 -4.08 -4.27 17.71
N VAL A 227 -4.75 -3.36 17.06
CA VAL A 227 -4.44 -1.94 17.12
C VAL A 227 -5.57 -1.30 17.88
N ARG A 228 -5.29 -0.78 19.07
CA ARG A 228 -6.32 -0.08 19.85
C ARG A 228 -6.38 1.37 19.40
N VAL A 229 -7.52 1.78 18.89
CA VAL A 229 -7.76 3.14 18.39
C VAL A 229 -8.74 3.88 19.30
N CYS A 230 -8.53 5.20 19.42
CA CYS A 230 -9.40 6.09 20.17
C CYS A 230 -9.88 7.21 19.26
N ALA A 231 -11.19 7.49 19.26
CA ALA A 231 -11.75 8.64 18.54
C ALA A 231 -12.31 9.64 19.56
N VAL A 232 -11.94 10.90 19.40
CA VAL A 232 -12.42 11.99 20.26
C VAL A 232 -13.63 12.65 19.61
N GLN A 233 -14.75 12.70 20.32
CA GLN A 233 -15.87 13.57 19.99
C GLN A 233 -15.67 14.84 20.80
N TYR A 234 -15.11 15.86 20.17
CA TYR A 234 -14.52 17.04 20.80
C TYR A 234 -15.53 18.18 20.87
N ARG A 235 -15.77 18.72 22.06
CA ARG A 235 -16.71 19.83 22.23
C ARG A 235 -16.04 21.18 21.97
N MET A 236 -16.55 21.86 20.96
CA MET A 236 -16.18 23.24 20.65
C MET A 236 -16.84 24.15 21.67
N ARG A 237 -16.02 24.96 22.32
CA ARG A 237 -16.47 25.92 23.34
C ARG A 237 -15.50 27.10 23.37
N MET A 238 -15.96 28.23 23.87
CA MET A 238 -15.11 29.41 24.03
C MET A 238 -14.01 29.13 25.04
N ILE A 239 -12.82 29.54 24.71
CA ILE A 239 -11.62 29.47 25.55
C ILE A 239 -10.96 30.86 25.61
N THR A 240 -10.04 31.07 26.56
CA THR A 240 -9.46 32.39 26.79
C THR A 240 -8.02 32.50 26.30
N ASN A 241 -7.36 31.38 26.05
CA ASN A 241 -5.96 31.36 25.62
C ASN A 241 -5.60 29.98 25.06
N PHE A 242 -4.38 29.83 24.54
CA PHE A 242 -3.91 28.57 23.97
C PHE A 242 -3.75 27.48 25.02
N ASP A 243 -3.41 27.86 26.26
CA ASP A 243 -3.17 26.84 27.30
C ASP A 243 -4.46 26.09 27.67
N ASP A 244 -5.61 26.77 27.65
CA ASP A 244 -6.92 26.11 27.81
C ASP A 244 -7.11 25.02 26.76
N PHE A 245 -6.76 25.30 25.50
CA PHE A 245 -6.81 24.33 24.40
C PHE A 245 -5.81 23.17 24.64
N ALA A 246 -4.59 23.51 25.04
CA ALA A 246 -3.53 22.52 25.27
C ALA A 246 -3.90 21.55 26.40
N GLU A 247 -4.44 22.07 27.51
CA GLU A 247 -4.87 21.24 28.65
C GLU A 247 -6.01 20.30 28.25
N HIS A 248 -6.96 20.78 27.45
CA HIS A 248 -8.07 19.98 27.00
C HIS A 248 -7.60 18.85 26.07
N CYS A 249 -6.68 19.14 25.14
CA CYS A 249 -6.09 18.12 24.27
C CYS A 249 -5.29 17.09 25.08
N ALA A 250 -4.46 17.57 26.01
CA ALA A 250 -3.65 16.71 26.89
C ALA A 250 -4.52 15.75 27.70
N TYR A 251 -5.66 16.23 28.19
CA TYR A 251 -6.60 15.38 28.93
C TYR A 251 -7.05 14.17 28.10
N PHE A 252 -7.44 14.39 26.83
CA PHE A 252 -7.88 13.27 25.96
C PHE A 252 -6.72 12.30 25.64
N VAL A 253 -5.52 12.84 25.41
CA VAL A 253 -4.35 11.98 25.13
C VAL A 253 -3.99 11.15 26.37
N ASP A 254 -4.06 11.74 27.55
CA ASP A 254 -3.83 11.05 28.82
C ASP A 254 -4.81 9.90 29.01
N VAL A 255 -6.12 10.17 28.81
CA VAL A 255 -7.17 9.15 28.90
C VAL A 255 -6.89 8.01 27.90
N ALA A 256 -6.62 8.34 26.65
CA ALA A 256 -6.33 7.31 25.62
C ALA A 256 -5.10 6.47 25.99
N SER A 257 -4.08 7.11 26.57
CA SER A 257 -2.87 6.41 27.01
C SER A 257 -3.16 5.47 28.19
N GLU A 258 -3.99 5.89 29.13
CA GLU A 258 -4.39 5.02 30.26
C GLU A 258 -5.09 3.76 29.78
N TYR A 259 -5.91 3.87 28.71
CA TYR A 259 -6.58 2.73 28.07
C TYR A 259 -5.65 1.98 27.08
N LYS A 260 -4.36 2.33 27.04
CA LYS A 260 -3.35 1.66 26.20
C LYS A 260 -3.66 1.75 24.71
N CYS A 261 -4.22 2.87 24.26
CA CYS A 261 -4.51 3.08 22.85
C CYS A 261 -3.20 3.28 22.07
N ASP A 262 -3.17 2.75 20.85
CA ASP A 262 -2.05 2.92 19.92
C ASP A 262 -2.19 4.20 19.11
N PHE A 263 -3.44 4.60 18.85
CA PHE A 263 -3.79 5.81 18.10
C PHE A 263 -4.90 6.56 18.80
N ILE A 264 -4.82 7.89 18.71
CA ILE A 264 -5.95 8.78 19.04
C ILE A 264 -6.16 9.73 17.87
N VAL A 265 -7.43 9.97 17.48
CA VAL A 265 -7.76 10.90 16.41
C VAL A 265 -8.64 12.03 16.92
N PHE A 266 -8.23 13.27 16.62
CA PHE A 266 -8.99 14.50 16.88
C PHE A 266 -9.75 14.94 15.63
N PRO A 267 -10.82 15.76 15.77
CA PRO A 267 -11.64 16.17 14.62
C PRO A 267 -11.00 17.22 13.71
N GLU A 268 -11.61 17.38 12.52
CA GLU A 268 -11.26 18.44 11.59
C GLU A 268 -11.53 19.82 12.19
N MET A 269 -10.59 20.75 11.98
CA MET A 269 -10.73 22.18 12.30
C MET A 269 -11.07 22.48 13.78
N PHE A 270 -10.82 21.54 14.68
CA PHE A 270 -11.07 21.79 16.10
C PHE A 270 -10.20 22.92 16.66
N THR A 271 -9.07 23.23 16.00
CA THR A 271 -8.23 24.36 16.38
C THR A 271 -8.89 25.73 16.12
N THR A 272 -10.03 25.78 15.39
CA THR A 272 -10.79 27.02 15.25
C THR A 272 -11.32 27.51 16.60
N GLN A 273 -11.33 26.66 17.62
CA GLN A 273 -11.59 27.07 19.00
C GLN A 273 -10.67 28.22 19.44
N LEU A 274 -9.44 28.27 18.91
CA LEU A 274 -8.47 29.33 19.22
C LEU A 274 -8.94 30.71 18.73
N LEU A 275 -9.87 30.76 17.78
CA LEU A 275 -10.44 32.02 17.29
C LEU A 275 -11.32 32.71 18.34
N SER A 276 -11.79 31.98 19.34
CA SER A 276 -12.73 32.52 20.34
C SER A 276 -12.15 33.71 21.13
N PHE A 277 -10.82 33.83 21.26
CA PHE A 277 -10.19 34.94 21.97
C PHE A 277 -9.48 35.95 21.03
N LEU A 278 -9.51 35.74 19.71
CA LEU A 278 -8.83 36.64 18.77
C LEU A 278 -9.72 37.78 18.27
N HIS A 279 -11.02 37.63 18.35
CA HIS A 279 -12.01 38.66 17.97
C HIS A 279 -11.83 39.19 16.52
N ILE A 280 -11.51 38.31 15.58
CA ILE A 280 -11.32 38.67 14.16
C ILE A 280 -12.64 38.48 13.42
N LYS A 281 -13.23 39.56 12.90
CA LYS A 281 -14.57 39.53 12.30
C LYS A 281 -14.61 38.95 10.89
N ARG A 282 -13.57 39.14 10.08
CA ARG A 282 -13.55 38.65 8.69
C ARG A 282 -13.17 37.17 8.65
N PRO A 283 -14.04 36.28 8.16
CA PRO A 283 -13.77 34.83 8.22
C PRO A 283 -12.44 34.41 7.57
N ALA A 284 -12.14 34.92 6.37
CA ALA A 284 -10.89 34.58 5.69
C ALA A 284 -9.66 35.00 6.50
N LYS A 285 -9.72 36.20 7.10
CA LYS A 285 -8.62 36.70 7.95
C LYS A 285 -8.48 35.85 9.24
N ALA A 286 -9.62 35.49 9.85
CA ALA A 286 -9.65 34.67 11.03
C ALA A 286 -9.00 33.29 10.77
N MET A 287 -9.37 32.65 9.65
CA MET A 287 -8.83 31.33 9.33
C MET A 287 -7.32 31.39 9.05
N ARG A 288 -6.84 32.45 8.39
CA ARG A 288 -5.39 32.63 8.17
C ARG A 288 -4.64 32.86 9.49
N ALA A 289 -5.25 33.58 10.44
CA ALA A 289 -4.64 33.85 11.75
C ALA A 289 -4.38 32.58 12.55
N LEU A 290 -5.10 31.48 12.30
CA LEU A 290 -4.84 30.20 12.96
C LEU A 290 -3.41 29.70 12.68
N SER A 291 -2.86 30.03 11.51
CA SER A 291 -1.51 29.58 11.15
C SER A 291 -0.43 30.13 12.09
N ASP A 292 -0.70 31.24 12.80
CA ASP A 292 0.24 31.78 13.80
C ASP A 292 0.42 30.80 14.95
N PHE A 293 -0.52 29.91 15.19
CA PHE A 293 -0.44 28.90 16.23
C PHE A 293 0.23 27.60 15.77
N THR A 294 0.57 27.46 14.47
CA THR A 294 1.15 26.23 13.94
C THR A 294 2.36 25.75 14.76
N PRO A 295 3.35 26.60 15.09
CA PRO A 295 4.49 26.13 15.89
C PRO A 295 4.08 25.56 17.26
N ARG A 296 3.19 26.25 17.96
CA ARG A 296 2.72 25.79 19.29
C ARG A 296 1.90 24.51 19.18
N TYR A 297 1.07 24.39 18.13
CA TYR A 297 0.27 23.20 17.87
C TYR A 297 1.17 21.99 17.58
N LEU A 298 2.19 22.16 16.72
CA LEU A 298 3.12 21.07 16.40
C LEU A 298 3.92 20.64 17.64
N GLU A 299 4.42 21.60 18.42
CA GLU A 299 5.15 21.32 19.66
C GLU A 299 4.27 20.56 20.67
N LEU A 300 3.04 21.03 20.85
CA LEU A 300 2.08 20.40 21.77
C LEU A 300 1.88 18.91 21.43
N PHE A 301 1.45 18.64 20.20
CA PHE A 301 1.10 17.27 19.84
C PHE A 301 2.32 16.35 19.70
N THR A 302 3.48 16.87 19.29
CA THR A 302 4.73 16.09 19.29
C THR A 302 5.09 15.69 20.73
N THR A 303 5.03 16.65 21.65
CA THR A 303 5.32 16.41 23.07
C THR A 303 4.36 15.37 23.66
N LEU A 304 3.06 15.52 23.38
CA LEU A 304 2.05 14.58 23.86
C LEU A 304 2.27 13.16 23.30
N ALA A 305 2.58 13.04 21.99
CA ALA A 305 2.79 11.75 21.36
C ALA A 305 3.96 10.99 22.00
N ILE A 306 5.05 11.69 22.24
CA ILE A 306 6.25 11.11 22.87
C ILE A 306 5.97 10.78 24.35
N LYS A 307 5.47 11.78 25.11
CA LYS A 307 5.24 11.66 26.55
C LYS A 307 4.31 10.50 26.89
N TYR A 308 3.23 10.36 26.13
CA TYR A 308 2.19 9.36 26.39
C TYR A 308 2.36 8.09 25.55
N ASN A 309 3.42 8.02 24.73
CA ASN A 309 3.75 6.85 23.89
C ASN A 309 2.57 6.40 23.01
N ILE A 310 1.97 7.36 22.30
CA ILE A 310 0.77 7.14 21.49
C ILE A 310 0.91 7.88 20.14
N ASN A 311 0.44 7.25 19.06
CA ASN A 311 0.37 7.92 17.76
C ASN A 311 -0.87 8.84 17.75
N ILE A 312 -0.71 10.10 17.33
CA ILE A 312 -1.80 11.07 17.35
C ILE A 312 -2.11 11.51 15.92
N ILE A 313 -3.36 11.35 15.50
CA ILE A 313 -3.90 12.06 14.34
C ILE A 313 -4.47 13.37 14.92
N GLY A 314 -3.77 14.46 14.71
CA GLY A 314 -4.03 15.75 15.37
C GLY A 314 -5.25 16.51 14.83
N GLY A 315 -6.24 15.79 14.30
CA GLY A 315 -7.37 16.41 13.64
C GLY A 315 -6.91 17.15 12.40
N THR A 316 -7.36 18.39 12.23
CA THR A 316 -6.73 19.27 11.23
C THR A 316 -6.48 20.66 11.80
N HIS A 317 -5.50 21.33 11.21
CA HIS A 317 -5.12 22.70 11.53
C HIS A 317 -4.90 23.48 10.23
N LEU A 318 -5.38 24.73 10.20
CA LEU A 318 -5.19 25.60 9.04
C LEU A 318 -3.78 26.18 9.07
N THR A 319 -3.00 25.86 8.04
CA THR A 319 -1.57 26.18 7.97
C THR A 319 -1.29 26.95 6.67
N ILE A 320 -0.52 28.04 6.78
CA ILE A 320 -0.06 28.81 5.61
C ILE A 320 1.31 28.28 5.18
N GLU A 321 1.43 27.93 3.91
CA GLU A 321 2.70 27.55 3.28
C GLU A 321 2.79 28.27 1.94
N ASN A 322 3.91 28.96 1.70
CA ASN A 322 4.13 29.75 0.47
C ASN A 322 2.96 30.69 0.16
N ASP A 323 2.44 31.35 1.19
CA ASP A 323 1.32 32.30 1.15
C ASP A 323 -0.06 31.67 0.84
N ASP A 324 -0.14 30.37 0.59
CA ASP A 324 -1.41 29.67 0.42
C ASP A 324 -1.87 29.03 1.73
N LEU A 325 -3.19 29.03 1.96
CA LEU A 325 -3.82 28.45 3.16
C LEU A 325 -4.25 27.02 2.86
N TYR A 326 -3.82 26.08 3.68
CA TYR A 326 -4.17 24.66 3.56
C TYR A 326 -4.86 24.15 4.83
N ASN A 327 -5.77 23.21 4.66
CA ASN A 327 -6.37 22.42 5.76
C ASN A 327 -5.54 21.15 5.87
N VAL A 328 -4.72 21.04 6.95
CA VAL A 328 -3.70 19.99 7.05
C VAL A 328 -3.99 19.11 8.26
N SER A 329 -4.05 17.80 8.04
CA SER A 329 -4.04 16.81 9.12
C SER A 329 -2.61 16.33 9.36
N TYR A 330 -2.20 16.32 10.61
CA TYR A 330 -0.86 15.91 11.01
C TYR A 330 -0.92 14.56 11.74
N HIS A 331 -0.06 13.65 11.35
CA HIS A 331 0.22 12.43 12.10
C HIS A 331 1.47 12.65 12.94
N PHE A 332 1.30 12.60 14.25
CA PHE A 332 2.41 12.70 15.23
C PHE A 332 2.71 11.28 15.71
N SER A 333 3.85 10.75 15.27
CA SER A 333 4.28 9.43 15.68
C SER A 333 4.81 9.46 17.11
N ARG A 334 4.62 8.35 17.84
CA ARG A 334 5.15 8.22 19.20
C ARG A 334 6.68 8.31 19.27
N ASN A 335 7.39 8.24 18.14
CA ASN A 335 8.83 8.44 18.07
C ASN A 335 9.23 9.89 17.77
N GLY A 336 8.26 10.80 17.65
CA GLY A 336 8.49 12.22 17.41
C GLY A 336 8.45 12.64 15.95
N ALA A 337 8.31 11.70 15.01
CA ALA A 337 8.18 12.04 13.57
C ALA A 337 6.81 12.66 13.29
N ILE A 338 6.77 13.59 12.34
CA ILE A 338 5.52 14.27 11.93
C ILE A 338 5.28 13.99 10.44
N GLY A 339 4.09 13.46 10.15
CA GLY A 339 3.60 13.32 8.78
C GLY A 339 2.49 14.32 8.50
N LYS A 340 2.25 14.63 7.22
CA LYS A 340 1.20 15.59 6.80
C LYS A 340 0.30 14.97 5.74
N GLN A 341 -1.00 15.17 5.88
CA GLN A 341 -1.98 14.93 4.82
C GLN A 341 -2.75 16.22 4.60
N TYR A 342 -2.59 16.82 3.43
CA TYR A 342 -3.36 17.99 3.02
C TYR A 342 -4.75 17.52 2.57
N LYS A 343 -5.80 18.22 2.99
CA LYS A 343 -7.15 17.97 2.48
C LYS A 343 -7.15 18.14 0.96
N ILE A 344 -7.62 17.13 0.24
CA ILE A 344 -7.54 17.12 -1.23
C ILE A 344 -8.78 17.78 -1.86
N HIS A 345 -9.97 17.42 -1.34
CA HIS A 345 -11.23 17.99 -1.85
C HIS A 345 -11.70 19.08 -0.91
N ILE A 346 -11.68 20.31 -1.43
CA ILE A 346 -12.04 21.52 -0.67
C ILE A 346 -13.54 21.79 -0.88
N THR A 347 -14.28 21.88 0.22
CA THR A 347 -15.72 22.17 0.14
C THR A 347 -15.96 23.56 -0.48
N PRO A 348 -17.13 23.77 -1.09
CA PRO A 348 -17.47 25.11 -1.60
C PRO A 348 -17.34 26.21 -0.55
N GLY A 349 -17.70 25.94 0.71
CA GLY A 349 -17.57 26.90 1.81
C GLY A 349 -16.11 27.26 2.10
N GLU A 350 -15.24 26.28 2.25
CA GLU A 350 -13.81 26.49 2.49
C GLU A 350 -13.16 27.29 1.35
N ARG A 351 -13.55 26.98 0.12
CA ARG A 351 -13.02 27.64 -1.06
C ARG A 351 -13.51 29.10 -1.12
N ARG A 352 -14.81 29.28 -0.96
CA ARG A 352 -15.46 30.60 -1.16
C ARG A 352 -15.18 31.57 -0.01
N TRP A 353 -15.30 31.09 1.24
CA TRP A 353 -15.25 31.98 2.40
C TRP A 353 -13.84 32.15 2.97
N TRP A 354 -12.99 31.11 2.84
CA TRP A 354 -11.69 31.08 3.52
C TRP A 354 -10.51 31.02 2.56
N GLY A 355 -10.71 30.66 1.30
CA GLY A 355 -9.64 30.59 0.30
C GLY A 355 -8.67 29.41 0.51
N VAL A 356 -9.16 28.31 1.08
CA VAL A 356 -8.35 27.11 1.30
C VAL A 356 -7.98 26.47 -0.03
N LYS A 357 -6.72 26.07 -0.17
CA LYS A 357 -6.18 25.39 -1.36
C LYS A 357 -6.20 23.87 -1.21
N PRO A 358 -6.40 23.14 -2.32
CA PRO A 358 -6.40 21.67 -2.28
C PRO A 358 -5.00 21.10 -2.14
N GLY A 359 -4.90 19.96 -1.45
CA GLY A 359 -3.72 19.12 -1.49
C GLY A 359 -3.58 18.41 -2.82
N SER A 360 -2.42 17.82 -3.08
CA SER A 360 -2.09 17.22 -4.38
C SER A 360 -1.85 15.71 -4.33
N LYS A 361 -1.75 15.11 -3.14
CA LYS A 361 -1.46 13.67 -3.04
C LYS A 361 -2.04 13.04 -1.79
N ILE A 362 -2.24 11.73 -1.87
CA ILE A 362 -2.67 10.89 -0.73
C ILE A 362 -1.44 10.22 -0.13
N GLU A 363 -1.25 10.42 1.17
CA GLU A 363 -0.15 9.83 1.94
C GLU A 363 -0.62 8.61 2.71
N VAL A 364 0.26 7.62 2.78
CA VAL A 364 0.08 6.45 3.65
C VAL A 364 1.26 6.45 4.61
N PHE A 365 0.95 6.41 5.90
CA PHE A 365 1.96 6.51 6.96
C PHE A 365 2.31 5.11 7.45
N ASP A 366 3.60 4.78 7.39
CA ASP A 366 4.13 3.57 8.00
C ASP A 366 4.28 3.82 9.50
N THR A 367 3.64 2.99 10.30
CA THR A 367 3.68 3.11 11.75
C THR A 367 4.10 1.77 12.39
N ASP A 368 4.44 1.81 13.66
CA ASP A 368 4.73 0.60 14.43
C ASP A 368 3.52 -0.35 14.56
N LYS A 369 2.33 0.11 14.14
CA LYS A 369 1.07 -0.64 14.23
C LYS A 369 0.42 -0.85 12.86
N GLY A 370 1.23 -0.82 11.80
CA GLY A 370 0.76 -1.00 10.43
C GLY A 370 0.60 0.29 9.65
N LYS A 371 0.15 0.18 8.42
CA LYS A 371 -0.01 1.32 7.53
C LYS A 371 -1.39 1.96 7.72
N VAL A 372 -1.40 3.28 7.87
CA VAL A 372 -2.63 4.05 8.06
C VAL A 372 -2.68 5.22 7.07
N ALA A 373 -3.88 5.72 6.79
CA ALA A 373 -4.05 6.91 5.96
C ALA A 373 -5.09 7.83 6.59
N ILE A 374 -5.07 9.09 6.16
CA ILE A 374 -6.01 10.11 6.66
C ILE A 374 -6.79 10.67 5.47
N LEU A 375 -8.11 10.64 5.56
CA LEU A 375 -9.00 11.30 4.59
C LEU A 375 -9.80 12.35 5.36
N VAL A 376 -9.61 13.62 5.00
CA VAL A 376 -10.18 14.72 5.78
C VAL A 376 -11.61 15.01 5.32
N CYS A 377 -12.58 14.68 6.17
CA CYS A 377 -13.99 15.09 6.03
C CYS A 377 -14.54 14.79 4.63
N TYR A 378 -14.69 15.82 3.77
CA TYR A 378 -15.20 15.70 2.41
C TYR A 378 -14.43 14.66 1.56
N ASP A 379 -13.15 14.42 1.85
CA ASP A 379 -12.36 13.44 1.12
C ASP A 379 -12.95 12.02 1.19
N ILE A 380 -13.63 11.66 2.29
CA ILE A 380 -14.21 10.31 2.43
C ILE A 380 -15.38 10.10 1.45
N GLU A 381 -15.99 11.19 0.96
CA GLU A 381 -17.09 11.10 0.00
C GLU A 381 -16.64 10.67 -1.40
N PHE A 382 -15.32 10.67 -1.66
CA PHE A 382 -14.72 10.29 -2.95
C PHE A 382 -14.11 8.89 -2.84
N PRO A 383 -14.75 7.86 -3.42
CA PRO A 383 -14.31 6.47 -3.25
C PRO A 383 -12.91 6.19 -3.81
N GLU A 384 -12.49 6.96 -4.81
CA GLU A 384 -11.19 6.82 -5.45
C GLU A 384 -10.04 6.97 -4.43
N LEU A 385 -10.13 7.96 -3.53
CA LEU A 385 -9.08 8.21 -2.55
C LEU A 385 -8.88 7.03 -1.59
N ALA A 386 -9.98 6.48 -1.07
CA ALA A 386 -9.90 5.32 -0.19
C ALA A 386 -9.29 4.12 -0.92
N ARG A 387 -9.70 3.90 -2.18
CA ARG A 387 -9.17 2.81 -3.00
C ARG A 387 -7.66 2.96 -3.21
N ILE A 388 -7.18 4.18 -3.48
CA ILE A 388 -5.75 4.46 -3.66
C ILE A 388 -5.00 4.22 -2.34
N ALA A 389 -5.52 4.73 -1.22
CA ALA A 389 -4.89 4.55 0.10
C ALA A 389 -4.73 3.06 0.43
N VAL A 390 -5.77 2.25 0.16
CA VAL A 390 -5.72 0.81 0.42
C VAL A 390 -4.76 0.11 -0.54
N ARG A 391 -4.71 0.50 -1.80
CA ARG A 391 -3.71 -0.02 -2.75
C ARG A 391 -2.27 0.27 -2.28
N LYS A 392 -2.05 1.41 -1.61
CA LYS A 392 -0.76 1.75 -1.01
C LYS A 392 -0.50 1.02 0.32
N GLY A 393 -1.46 0.20 0.76
CA GLY A 393 -1.30 -0.68 1.93
C GLY A 393 -2.00 -0.24 3.21
N ALA A 394 -2.79 0.83 3.18
CA ALA A 394 -3.48 1.29 4.39
C ALA A 394 -4.48 0.24 4.89
N ASN A 395 -4.49 -0.01 6.19
CA ASN A 395 -5.43 -0.93 6.85
C ASN A 395 -6.45 -0.19 7.71
N ILE A 396 -6.15 1.05 8.08
CA ILE A 396 -7.04 1.92 8.86
C ILE A 396 -7.07 3.29 8.17
N LEU A 397 -8.28 3.80 7.91
CA LEU A 397 -8.47 5.19 7.48
C LEU A 397 -8.96 6.01 8.69
N PHE A 398 -8.24 7.06 9.03
CA PHE A 398 -8.69 8.03 10.02
C PHE A 398 -9.36 9.18 9.29
N VAL A 399 -10.54 9.58 9.76
CA VAL A 399 -11.36 10.61 9.11
C VAL A 399 -11.73 11.69 10.11
N PRO A 400 -10.85 12.66 10.33
CA PRO A 400 -11.24 13.88 11.03
C PRO A 400 -12.34 14.58 10.23
N PHE A 401 -13.45 14.95 10.87
CA PHE A 401 -14.52 15.67 10.18
C PHE A 401 -15.11 16.77 11.05
N ASN A 402 -15.78 17.72 10.38
CA ASN A 402 -16.51 18.79 11.04
C ASN A 402 -17.75 19.10 10.21
N THR A 403 -18.91 18.86 10.78
CA THR A 403 -20.19 19.06 10.10
C THR A 403 -21.13 19.87 10.99
N ASP A 404 -21.97 20.70 10.37
CA ASP A 404 -22.86 21.63 11.06
C ASP A 404 -24.24 21.03 11.36
N GLU A 405 -24.62 19.98 10.62
CA GLU A 405 -25.97 19.39 10.78
C GLU A 405 -25.95 17.87 10.50
N ARG A 406 -27.04 17.23 10.88
CA ARG A 406 -27.18 15.78 10.75
C ARG A 406 -27.05 15.29 9.29
N ARG A 407 -27.62 16.00 8.30
CA ARG A 407 -27.51 15.56 6.88
C ARG A 407 -26.08 15.56 6.39
N ALA A 408 -25.31 16.59 6.74
CA ALA A 408 -23.89 16.66 6.39
C ALA A 408 -23.13 15.51 7.04
N TYR A 409 -23.35 15.30 8.34
CA TYR A 409 -22.77 14.17 9.07
C TYR A 409 -23.12 12.82 8.42
N MET A 410 -24.39 12.62 8.02
CA MET A 410 -24.83 11.34 7.46
C MET A 410 -24.15 11.03 6.13
N ARG A 411 -23.79 12.04 5.32
CA ARG A 411 -22.96 11.79 4.11
C ARG A 411 -21.60 11.20 4.49
N ILE A 412 -20.94 11.80 5.48
CA ILE A 412 -19.64 11.28 6.00
C ILE A 412 -19.83 9.85 6.50
N ARG A 413 -20.85 9.62 7.31
CA ARG A 413 -21.13 8.33 7.94
C ARG A 413 -21.37 7.22 6.90
N TYR A 414 -22.27 7.48 5.94
CA TYR A 414 -22.62 6.49 4.92
C TYR A 414 -21.41 6.19 4.01
N CYS A 415 -20.66 7.22 3.62
CA CYS A 415 -19.47 7.04 2.81
C CYS A 415 -18.41 6.26 3.59
N ALA A 416 -18.20 6.56 4.87
CA ALA A 416 -17.24 5.81 5.70
C ALA A 416 -17.60 4.32 5.77
N HIS A 417 -18.88 3.98 5.96
CA HIS A 417 -19.34 2.59 5.91
C HIS A 417 -19.04 1.95 4.55
N ALA A 418 -19.34 2.66 3.46
CA ALA A 418 -19.08 2.15 2.12
C ALA A 418 -17.59 1.83 1.92
N ARG A 419 -16.69 2.70 2.42
CA ARG A 419 -15.24 2.47 2.30
C ARG A 419 -14.80 1.22 3.05
N CYS A 420 -15.41 0.95 4.24
CA CYS A 420 -15.14 -0.29 4.97
C CYS A 420 -15.48 -1.52 4.15
N ILE A 421 -16.67 -1.51 3.53
CA ILE A 421 -17.22 -2.66 2.80
C ILE A 421 -16.45 -2.90 1.51
N GLU A 422 -16.30 -1.85 0.70
CA GLU A 422 -15.75 -1.99 -0.67
C GLU A 422 -14.24 -2.24 -0.69
N ASN A 423 -13.53 -1.96 0.43
CA ASN A 423 -12.08 -2.12 0.51
C ASN A 423 -11.61 -3.13 1.55
N GLY A 424 -12.54 -3.67 2.37
CA GLY A 424 -12.18 -4.54 3.48
C GLY A 424 -11.21 -3.84 4.44
N ILE A 425 -11.58 -2.67 4.98
CA ILE A 425 -10.70 -1.81 5.78
C ILE A 425 -11.47 -1.27 6.99
N TYR A 426 -10.75 -0.87 8.04
CA TYR A 426 -11.35 -0.15 9.17
C TYR A 426 -11.36 1.36 8.90
N VAL A 427 -12.42 2.03 9.36
CA VAL A 427 -12.51 3.49 9.26
C VAL A 427 -12.88 4.06 10.62
N VAL A 428 -12.12 5.08 11.07
CA VAL A 428 -12.35 5.75 12.35
C VAL A 428 -12.71 7.20 12.05
N ILE A 429 -13.96 7.59 12.37
CA ILE A 429 -14.44 8.96 12.14
C ILE A 429 -14.52 9.72 13.47
N ALA A 430 -13.96 10.92 13.51
CA ALA A 430 -13.96 11.78 14.72
C ALA A 430 -14.46 13.17 14.37
N GLY A 431 -15.46 13.65 15.09
CA GLY A 431 -16.14 14.90 14.78
C GLY A 431 -16.28 15.87 15.95
N CYS A 432 -16.47 17.15 15.62
CA CYS A 432 -16.74 18.21 16.58
C CYS A 432 -18.21 18.26 16.97
N VAL A 433 -18.47 18.59 18.23
CA VAL A 433 -19.81 18.86 18.75
C VAL A 433 -19.81 20.23 19.47
N GLY A 434 -20.96 20.70 19.90
CA GLY A 434 -21.08 21.96 20.62
C GLY A 434 -21.20 23.16 19.69
N ASN A 435 -21.05 24.33 20.27
CA ASN A 435 -21.27 25.59 19.55
C ASN A 435 -20.13 26.58 19.84
N LEU A 436 -19.77 27.36 18.84
CA LEU A 436 -18.73 28.38 18.93
C LEU A 436 -19.24 29.68 18.31
N PRO A 437 -20.19 30.39 18.99
CA PRO A 437 -20.91 31.53 18.38
C PRO A 437 -20.02 32.66 17.90
N ALA A 438 -18.81 32.79 18.44
CA ALA A 438 -17.89 33.86 18.06
C ALA A 438 -17.18 33.61 16.71
N VAL A 439 -17.32 32.39 16.13
CA VAL A 439 -16.60 32.05 14.89
C VAL A 439 -17.58 31.94 13.74
N THR A 440 -17.60 32.95 12.89
CA THR A 440 -18.52 33.03 11.74
C THR A 440 -18.29 31.87 10.77
N ASN A 441 -19.38 31.26 10.30
CA ASN A 441 -19.41 30.15 9.36
C ASN A 441 -18.85 28.82 9.92
N LEU A 442 -18.59 28.75 11.22
CA LEU A 442 -18.20 27.49 11.90
C LEU A 442 -18.68 27.53 13.36
N ASP A 443 -19.90 27.99 13.57
CA ASP A 443 -20.46 28.27 14.90
C ASP A 443 -21.30 27.11 15.48
N ILE A 444 -21.75 26.17 14.64
CA ILE A 444 -22.58 25.03 15.04
C ILE A 444 -21.89 23.74 14.59
N HIS A 445 -21.95 22.72 15.44
CA HIS A 445 -21.32 21.42 15.17
C HIS A 445 -22.25 20.29 15.52
N TYR A 446 -22.34 19.30 14.63
CA TYR A 446 -23.08 18.06 14.83
C TYR A 446 -22.17 16.87 14.54
N ALA A 447 -22.03 15.93 15.45
CA ALA A 447 -21.26 14.71 15.21
C ALA A 447 -21.79 13.52 16.01
N GLN A 448 -21.50 12.35 15.48
CA GLN A 448 -21.60 11.07 16.17
C GLN A 448 -20.37 10.26 15.70
N SER A 449 -19.28 10.41 16.42
CA SER A 449 -18.01 9.74 16.10
C SER A 449 -18.16 8.22 16.20
N ALA A 450 -17.40 7.48 15.37
CA ALA A 450 -17.58 6.03 15.30
C ALA A 450 -16.31 5.33 14.83
N ILE A 451 -16.20 4.07 15.21
CA ILE A 451 -15.17 3.14 14.73
C ILE A 451 -15.92 2.07 13.94
N LEU A 452 -15.61 1.98 12.64
CA LEU A 452 -16.38 1.21 11.67
C LEU A 452 -15.55 0.04 11.11
N THR A 453 -16.26 -1.04 10.78
CA THR A 453 -15.67 -2.29 10.26
C THR A 453 -16.35 -2.67 8.94
N PRO A 454 -15.77 -3.60 8.17
CA PRO A 454 -16.54 -4.26 7.12
C PRO A 454 -17.83 -4.88 7.68
N SER A 455 -18.84 -5.04 6.83
CA SER A 455 -20.11 -5.66 7.21
C SER A 455 -20.10 -7.11 6.71
N ASP A 456 -19.59 -8.01 7.55
CA ASP A 456 -19.51 -9.45 7.24
C ASP A 456 -19.44 -10.23 8.56
N ILE A 457 -19.61 -11.54 8.46
CA ILE A 457 -19.79 -12.46 9.60
C ILE A 457 -18.76 -12.27 10.73
N PRO A 458 -17.44 -12.14 10.47
CA PRO A 458 -16.49 -12.04 11.60
C PRO A 458 -16.44 -10.67 12.30
N PHE A 459 -17.17 -9.68 11.77
CA PHE A 459 -17.21 -8.33 12.35
C PHE A 459 -18.52 -8.08 13.08
N GLN A 460 -18.62 -6.92 13.71
CA GLN A 460 -19.85 -6.50 14.36
C GLN A 460 -21.01 -6.48 13.36
N ARG A 461 -22.17 -6.89 13.82
CA ARG A 461 -23.36 -7.18 13.00
C ARG A 461 -23.73 -6.08 12.00
N ASP A 462 -23.63 -4.82 12.43
CA ASP A 462 -23.99 -3.66 11.61
C ASP A 462 -22.77 -2.88 11.10
N GLY A 463 -21.55 -3.44 11.24
CA GLY A 463 -20.32 -2.78 10.83
C GLY A 463 -19.91 -1.63 11.75
N ILE A 464 -20.41 -1.59 12.99
CA ILE A 464 -20.09 -0.55 13.97
C ILE A 464 -19.41 -1.20 15.17
N ALA A 465 -18.08 -0.99 15.30
CA ALA A 465 -17.35 -1.54 16.43
C ALA A 465 -17.58 -0.72 17.71
N ALA A 466 -17.70 0.60 17.56
CA ALA A 466 -18.03 1.51 18.66
C ALA A 466 -18.58 2.81 18.06
N GLU A 467 -19.47 3.48 18.80
CA GLU A 467 -19.93 4.82 18.38
C GLU A 467 -20.31 5.66 19.61
N CYS A 468 -20.14 6.97 19.47
CA CYS A 468 -20.56 7.94 20.49
C CYS A 468 -22.06 8.18 20.43
N ALA A 469 -22.64 8.63 21.54
CA ALA A 469 -23.96 9.27 21.49
C ALA A 469 -23.83 10.61 20.72
N PRO A 470 -24.86 11.00 19.95
CA PRO A 470 -24.78 12.26 19.20
C PRO A 470 -24.59 13.47 20.11
N ASN A 471 -23.73 14.38 19.70
CA ASN A 471 -23.58 15.72 20.30
C ASN A 471 -23.14 15.76 21.78
N ILE A 472 -22.57 14.69 22.30
CA ILE A 472 -22.03 14.65 23.67
C ILE A 472 -20.51 14.52 23.59
N GLU A 473 -19.77 15.36 24.31
CA GLU A 473 -18.32 15.24 24.38
C GLU A 473 -17.92 13.92 25.06
N THR A 474 -17.12 13.13 24.37
CA THR A 474 -16.68 11.83 24.90
C THR A 474 -15.55 11.27 24.05
N VAL A 475 -14.99 10.14 24.47
CA VAL A 475 -14.09 9.32 23.66
C VAL A 475 -14.68 7.92 23.53
N ILE A 476 -14.35 7.27 22.41
CA ILE A 476 -14.61 5.85 22.24
C ILE A 476 -13.30 5.18 21.84
N PHE A 477 -13.13 3.93 22.20
CA PHE A 477 -11.98 3.15 21.80
C PHE A 477 -12.36 1.71 21.51
N GLN A 478 -11.56 1.06 20.67
CA GLN A 478 -11.83 -0.30 20.21
C GLN A 478 -10.52 -0.97 19.76
N ASP A 479 -10.43 -2.26 20.00
CA ASP A 479 -9.38 -3.10 19.42
C ASP A 479 -9.78 -3.51 18.01
N LEU A 480 -8.90 -3.24 17.04
CA LEU A 480 -9.06 -3.60 15.63
C LEU A 480 -8.08 -4.72 15.30
N ASP A 481 -8.59 -5.85 14.85
CA ASP A 481 -7.75 -7.00 14.52
C ASP A 481 -7.33 -6.95 13.05
N LEU A 482 -6.08 -6.61 12.77
CA LEU A 482 -5.56 -6.51 11.40
C LEU A 482 -5.46 -7.88 10.70
N LYS A 483 -5.27 -8.96 11.47
CA LYS A 483 -5.28 -10.33 10.89
C LYS A 483 -6.69 -10.72 10.42
N LEU A 484 -7.70 -10.33 11.20
CA LEU A 484 -9.09 -10.57 10.82
C LEU A 484 -9.43 -9.84 9.53
N LEU A 485 -8.93 -8.61 9.39
CA LEU A 485 -9.11 -7.82 8.18
C LEU A 485 -8.49 -8.51 6.96
N LYS A 486 -7.25 -8.98 7.10
CA LYS A 486 -6.56 -9.72 6.04
C LYS A 486 -7.34 -10.99 5.66
N LYS A 487 -7.72 -11.78 6.67
CA LYS A 487 -8.50 -12.99 6.47
C LYS A 487 -9.82 -12.72 5.75
N HIS A 488 -10.51 -11.62 6.13
CA HIS A 488 -11.76 -11.22 5.47
C HIS A 488 -11.57 -10.92 3.99
N ARG A 489 -10.48 -10.26 3.62
CA ARG A 489 -10.18 -9.97 2.20
C ARG A 489 -9.99 -11.25 1.37
N GLU A 490 -9.53 -12.34 1.99
CA GLU A 490 -9.22 -13.62 1.33
C GLU A 490 -10.38 -14.62 1.40
N GLU A 491 -11.10 -14.65 2.53
CA GLU A 491 -12.06 -15.70 2.86
C GLU A 491 -13.44 -15.17 3.28
N GLY A 492 -13.72 -13.90 3.07
CA GLY A 492 -15.01 -13.29 3.43
C GLY A 492 -16.18 -13.86 2.62
N SER A 493 -17.40 -13.60 3.08
CA SER A 493 -18.61 -14.06 2.38
C SER A 493 -18.73 -13.47 0.98
N VAL A 494 -18.15 -12.28 0.76
CA VAL A 494 -17.95 -11.66 -0.55
C VAL A 494 -16.54 -11.07 -0.58
N LEU A 495 -15.89 -11.12 -1.75
CA LEU A 495 -14.50 -10.73 -1.88
C LEU A 495 -14.39 -9.41 -2.65
N THR A 496 -14.97 -8.35 -2.08
CA THR A 496 -15.08 -7.03 -2.73
C THR A 496 -13.74 -6.45 -3.18
N TRP A 497 -12.64 -6.82 -2.51
CA TRP A 497 -11.30 -6.41 -2.92
C TRP A 497 -10.77 -7.27 -4.09
N LEU A 498 -10.93 -8.59 -4.02
CA LEU A 498 -10.36 -9.53 -5.00
C LEU A 498 -11.20 -9.62 -6.28
N ASP A 499 -12.52 -9.53 -6.18
CA ASP A 499 -13.43 -9.74 -7.32
C ASP A 499 -13.56 -8.52 -8.24
N ARG A 500 -12.76 -7.47 -8.01
CA ARG A 500 -12.77 -6.30 -8.91
C ARG A 500 -12.39 -6.73 -10.33
N ARG A 501 -13.16 -6.24 -11.28
CA ARG A 501 -12.96 -6.55 -12.71
C ARG A 501 -11.90 -5.64 -13.30
N SER A 502 -10.63 -5.86 -12.87
CA SER A 502 -9.49 -5.09 -13.36
C SER A 502 -9.25 -5.27 -14.88
N ASP A 503 -9.87 -6.30 -15.46
CA ASP A 503 -9.93 -6.50 -16.89
C ASP A 503 -10.86 -5.51 -17.60
N LEU A 504 -11.82 -4.90 -16.88
CA LEU A 504 -12.81 -3.98 -17.44
C LEU A 504 -12.58 -2.52 -17.04
N TYR A 505 -12.01 -2.28 -15.87
CA TYR A 505 -11.81 -0.92 -15.36
C TYR A 505 -10.61 -0.87 -14.42
N LYS A 506 -9.97 0.30 -14.37
CA LYS A 506 -8.91 0.58 -13.40
C LYS A 506 -8.98 2.03 -12.93
N ILE A 507 -8.44 2.28 -11.74
CA ILE A 507 -8.20 3.63 -11.23
C ILE A 507 -6.70 3.88 -11.39
N SER A 508 -6.33 4.94 -12.11
CA SER A 508 -4.93 5.37 -12.19
C SER A 508 -4.73 6.59 -11.29
N TYR A 509 -3.55 6.68 -10.70
CA TYR A 509 -3.17 7.79 -9.83
C TYR A 509 -2.01 8.53 -10.49
N LYS A 510 -2.23 9.80 -10.82
CA LYS A 510 -1.30 10.58 -11.66
C LYS A 510 0.12 10.71 -11.11
N GLU A 511 0.32 10.56 -9.81
CA GLU A 511 1.66 10.51 -9.23
C GLU A 511 2.45 9.30 -9.73
N GLU A 512 1.75 8.21 -10.04
CA GLU A 512 2.34 6.99 -10.61
C GLU A 512 2.63 7.15 -12.11
N GLU A 513 1.92 8.07 -12.80
CA GLU A 513 2.09 8.31 -14.23
C GLU A 513 3.25 9.26 -14.57
N LYS A 514 3.70 10.07 -13.62
CA LYS A 514 4.77 11.06 -13.85
C LYS A 514 6.15 10.44 -14.08
N ASP A 515 6.31 9.19 -13.69
CA ASP A 515 7.57 8.46 -13.87
C ASP A 515 7.70 7.81 -15.26
N ASP A 516 6.65 7.90 -16.10
CA ASP A 516 6.65 7.28 -17.44
C ASP A 516 7.20 8.20 -18.56
N THR A 517 7.69 9.41 -18.22
CA THR A 517 8.13 10.39 -19.23
C THR A 517 9.64 10.62 -19.29
N PHE A 518 10.44 9.58 -18.99
CA PHE A 518 11.90 9.65 -19.24
C PHE A 518 12.44 8.34 -19.80
#